data_a9521b124298bc14eec0b054b535222e
#
_entry.id   a9521b124298bc14eec0b054b535222e
#
_cell.length_a   1.000
_cell.length_b   1.000
_cell.length_c   1.000
_cell.angle_alpha   90.00
_cell.angle_beta   90.00
_cell.angle_gamma   90.00
#
_symmetry.space_group_name_H-M   'P 1'
#
loop_
_entity.id
_entity.type
_entity.pdbx_description
1 polymer ?
#
loop_
_entity_poly.entity_id
_entity_poly.type
_entity_poly.pdbx_seq_one_letter_code
_entity_poly.pdbx_strand_id
1 'polypeptide(L)'
;ELDEFLEKTFPDAISRERYKATFVITDLVLPEAPAGGAGAAIVINPANLVTLSDVKRLVTDAGHVSISPNRAWVYVNKPVYFEADAVAHDRQLTVLGQQVTVHLMPVGYTWDTGDGSAAFDTVSPGGAWPDGEVTHTYRKARSNVSVGLTVEWSATFTVLGTTYPVAGTTIASTASAPFEIREAEAVLTG
;
A
#
# COMPACT_ATOMS: atom_id res chain seq x y z
N GLU A 1 -2.29 -7.32 38.03
CA GLU A 1 -1.71 -5.96 37.82
C GLU A 1 -1.29 -5.70 36.37
N LEU A 2 -0.45 -6.59 35.73
CA LEU A 2 -0.07 -6.40 34.32
C LEU A 2 -1.27 -6.54 33.37
N ASP A 3 -2.10 -7.56 33.57
CA ASP A 3 -3.30 -7.78 32.76
C ASP A 3 -4.33 -6.64 32.95
N GLU A 4 -4.48 -6.12 34.12
CA GLU A 4 -5.38 -4.99 34.44
C GLU A 4 -4.84 -3.67 33.85
N PHE A 5 -3.53 -3.45 33.86
CA PHE A 5 -2.89 -2.32 33.20
C PHE A 5 -3.08 -2.43 31.67
N LEU A 6 -2.89 -3.61 31.11
CA LEU A 6 -3.04 -3.86 29.67
C LEU A 6 -4.51 -3.70 29.21
N GLU A 7 -5.49 -4.14 30.00
CA GLU A 7 -6.91 -3.92 29.67
C GLU A 7 -7.32 -2.45 29.69
N LYS A 8 -6.77 -1.68 30.62
CA LYS A 8 -7.04 -0.24 30.73
C LYS A 8 -6.35 0.58 29.66
N THR A 9 -5.17 0.16 29.22
CA THR A 9 -4.32 0.90 28.26
C THR A 9 -4.56 0.45 26.82
N PHE A 10 -4.93 -0.82 26.61
CA PHE A 10 -5.16 -1.42 25.28
C PHE A 10 -6.48 -2.17 25.26
N PRO A 11 -7.56 -1.55 24.75
CA PRO A 11 -8.88 -2.17 24.73
C PRO A 11 -8.97 -3.38 23.77
N ASP A 12 -8.03 -3.57 22.82
CA ASP A 12 -8.04 -4.69 21.90
C ASP A 12 -7.10 -5.84 22.30
N ALA A 13 -7.56 -7.09 22.08
CA ALA A 13 -6.85 -8.29 22.47
C ALA A 13 -5.51 -8.49 21.75
N ILE A 14 -5.38 -7.97 20.52
CA ILE A 14 -4.17 -8.11 19.68
C ILE A 14 -3.04 -7.25 20.24
N SER A 15 -3.35 -6.03 20.67
CA SER A 15 -2.38 -5.14 21.32
C SER A 15 -1.93 -5.71 22.66
N ARG A 16 -2.82 -6.38 23.42
CA ARG A 16 -2.50 -7.05 24.69
C ARG A 16 -1.55 -8.24 24.52
N GLU A 17 -1.79 -9.11 23.55
CA GLU A 17 -0.91 -10.25 23.27
C GLU A 17 0.49 -9.83 22.81
N ARG A 18 0.60 -8.70 22.14
CA ARG A 18 1.89 -8.12 21.74
C ARG A 18 2.71 -7.64 22.93
N TYR A 19 2.08 -7.18 23.97
CA TYR A 19 2.76 -6.80 25.22
C TYR A 19 3.27 -8.00 26.02
N LYS A 20 2.66 -9.15 25.88
CA LYS A 20 3.09 -10.37 26.55
C LYS A 20 4.31 -11.03 25.92
N ALA A 21 4.61 -10.72 24.67
CA ALA A 21 5.83 -11.18 23.99
C ALA A 21 7.03 -10.31 24.40
N THR A 22 7.99 -10.88 25.04
CA THR A 22 9.18 -10.37 25.74
C THR A 22 9.99 -9.26 25.06
N PHE A 23 10.23 -8.10 25.71
CA PHE A 23 10.96 -6.97 25.13
C PHE A 23 11.86 -6.18 26.13
N VAL A 24 13.04 -5.75 25.71
CA VAL A 24 13.91 -4.79 26.41
C VAL A 24 14.05 -3.50 25.61
N ILE A 25 13.48 -2.38 26.08
CA ILE A 25 13.88 -1.06 25.63
C ILE A 25 14.73 -0.44 26.74
N THR A 26 15.99 -0.13 26.40
CA THR A 26 16.91 0.50 27.35
C THR A 26 16.70 1.99 27.50
N ASP A 27 15.92 2.66 26.61
CA ASP A 27 15.78 4.12 26.58
C ASP A 27 14.37 4.66 26.25
N LEU A 28 13.30 3.85 26.34
CA LEU A 28 11.95 4.40 26.27
C LEU A 28 11.52 4.83 27.68
N VAL A 29 11.43 6.13 27.90
CA VAL A 29 10.85 6.69 29.13
C VAL A 29 9.34 6.44 29.09
N LEU A 30 8.89 5.35 29.72
CA LEU A 30 7.47 5.15 29.99
C LEU A 30 7.04 6.18 31.06
N PRO A 31 5.79 6.69 31.02
CA PRO A 31 5.28 7.52 32.11
C PRO A 31 5.42 6.75 33.41
N GLU A 32 5.99 7.41 34.41
CA GLU A 32 6.35 6.87 35.71
C GLU A 32 5.21 6.08 36.35
N ALA A 33 5.41 4.78 36.57
CA ALA A 33 4.47 3.97 37.31
C ALA A 33 4.43 4.45 38.74
N PRO A 34 3.28 4.44 39.45
CA PRO A 34 3.19 4.85 40.84
C PRO A 34 4.15 4.02 41.68
N ALA A 35 4.98 4.71 42.48
CA ALA A 35 6.02 4.14 43.31
C ALA A 35 5.45 3.07 44.28
N GLY A 36 5.92 1.83 44.14
CA GLY A 36 5.60 0.79 45.12
C GLY A 36 5.69 -0.68 44.66
N GLY A 37 6.46 -1.03 43.68
CA GLY A 37 6.70 -2.44 43.33
C GLY A 37 7.99 -2.61 42.53
N ALA A 38 8.79 -3.66 42.87
CA ALA A 38 9.92 -4.05 42.03
C ALA A 38 9.38 -4.47 40.64
N GLY A 39 9.24 -3.51 39.73
CA GLY A 39 8.71 -3.72 38.40
C GLY A 39 9.75 -4.52 37.57
N ALA A 40 9.34 -5.69 37.10
CA ALA A 40 10.07 -6.36 36.04
C ALA A 40 10.17 -5.40 34.84
N ALA A 41 11.38 -5.11 34.37
CA ALA A 41 11.58 -4.30 33.17
C ALA A 41 10.90 -5.00 31.99
N ILE A 42 9.93 -4.30 31.37
CA ILE A 42 9.27 -4.80 30.17
C ILE A 42 10.22 -4.57 28.99
N VAL A 43 10.68 -5.67 28.46
CA VAL A 43 11.63 -5.71 27.33
C VAL A 43 10.82 -5.69 26.03
N ILE A 44 10.73 -4.58 25.31
CA ILE A 44 10.06 -4.46 24.00
C ILE A 44 11.10 -4.59 22.89
N ASN A 45 10.96 -5.57 21.98
CA ASN A 45 11.79 -5.60 20.76
C ASN A 45 11.29 -4.51 19.80
N PRO A 46 12.07 -3.46 19.53
CA PRO A 46 11.65 -2.38 18.66
C PRO A 46 11.17 -2.86 17.28
N ALA A 47 11.76 -3.94 16.75
CA ALA A 47 11.40 -4.50 15.45
C ALA A 47 9.94 -4.99 15.36
N ASN A 48 9.24 -5.19 16.48
CA ASN A 48 7.86 -5.67 16.50
C ASN A 48 6.85 -4.58 16.88
N LEU A 49 7.26 -3.32 16.99
CA LEU A 49 6.38 -2.21 17.36
C LEU A 49 5.29 -1.93 16.32
N VAL A 50 5.62 -2.07 15.04
CA VAL A 50 4.67 -1.91 13.93
C VAL A 50 4.49 -3.24 13.23
N THR A 51 3.24 -3.63 12.98
CA THR A 51 2.92 -4.89 12.31
C THR A 51 2.28 -4.66 10.95
N LEU A 52 2.17 -5.75 10.18
CA LEU A 52 1.42 -5.76 8.93
C LEU A 52 -0.04 -5.32 9.11
N SER A 53 -0.69 -5.61 10.25
CA SER A 53 -2.06 -5.15 10.53
C SER A 53 -2.14 -3.64 10.66
N ASP A 54 -1.11 -2.99 11.21
CA ASP A 54 -1.04 -1.53 11.30
C ASP A 54 -0.81 -0.94 9.93
N VAL A 55 0.09 -1.52 9.13
CA VAL A 55 0.35 -1.11 7.74
C VAL A 55 -0.92 -1.21 6.90
N LYS A 56 -1.70 -2.29 7.01
CA LYS A 56 -2.99 -2.45 6.32
C LYS A 56 -3.99 -1.34 6.62
N ARG A 57 -3.95 -0.75 7.80
CA ARG A 57 -4.80 0.40 8.15
C ARG A 57 -4.29 1.73 7.60
N LEU A 58 -2.98 1.81 7.35
CA LEU A 58 -2.34 3.02 6.80
C LEU A 58 -2.42 3.07 5.28
N VAL A 59 -2.38 1.91 4.62
CA VAL A 59 -2.53 1.79 3.16
C VAL A 59 -4.02 1.77 2.82
N THR A 60 -4.58 2.94 2.54
CA THR A 60 -6.01 3.12 2.24
C THR A 60 -6.27 3.38 0.76
N ASP A 61 -5.23 3.65 -0.02
CA ASP A 61 -5.32 4.06 -1.41
C ASP A 61 -4.24 3.38 -2.25
N ALA A 62 -4.61 2.97 -3.46
CA ALA A 62 -3.68 2.43 -4.47
C ALA A 62 -3.14 3.52 -5.41
N GLY A 63 -3.52 4.79 -5.21
CA GLY A 63 -3.26 5.86 -6.16
C GLY A 63 -4.26 5.86 -7.33
N HIS A 64 -3.91 6.54 -8.42
CA HIS A 64 -4.72 6.62 -9.63
C HIS A 64 -4.11 5.81 -10.77
N VAL A 65 -4.99 5.37 -11.68
CA VAL A 65 -4.60 4.79 -12.95
C VAL A 65 -4.84 5.80 -14.06
N SER A 66 -3.78 6.16 -14.76
CA SER A 66 -3.85 6.94 -15.99
C SER A 66 -3.65 6.04 -17.19
N ILE A 67 -4.35 6.35 -18.29
CA ILE A 67 -4.16 5.71 -19.59
C ILE A 67 -3.65 6.72 -20.61
N SER A 68 -2.77 6.30 -21.51
CA SER A 68 -2.29 7.16 -22.58
C SER A 68 -2.55 6.48 -23.95
N PRO A 69 -3.22 7.14 -24.90
CA PRO A 69 -3.68 8.53 -24.87
C PRO A 69 -4.81 8.75 -23.84
N ASN A 70 -4.74 9.85 -23.09
CA ASN A 70 -5.77 10.23 -22.11
C ASN A 70 -7.03 10.75 -22.82
N ARG A 71 -7.89 9.83 -23.20
CA ARG A 71 -9.15 10.09 -23.93
C ARG A 71 -10.24 9.14 -23.43
N ALA A 72 -11.51 9.54 -23.64
CA ALA A 72 -12.66 8.69 -23.37
C ALA A 72 -12.76 7.46 -24.31
N TRP A 73 -11.85 7.30 -25.26
CA TRP A 73 -11.79 6.17 -26.19
C TRP A 73 -10.37 5.93 -26.72
N VAL A 74 -10.10 4.68 -27.07
CA VAL A 74 -8.86 4.20 -27.72
C VAL A 74 -9.22 3.35 -28.95
N TYR A 75 -8.25 3.08 -29.84
CA TYR A 75 -8.47 2.21 -30.98
C TYR A 75 -7.99 0.77 -30.75
N VAL A 76 -8.71 -0.20 -31.34
CA VAL A 76 -8.22 -1.57 -31.48
C VAL A 76 -6.89 -1.60 -32.22
N ASN A 77 -6.04 -2.58 -31.90
CA ASN A 77 -4.72 -2.79 -32.53
C ASN A 77 -3.75 -1.60 -32.38
N LYS A 78 -3.98 -0.71 -31.43
CA LYS A 78 -3.03 0.33 -31.03
C LYS A 78 -2.61 0.12 -29.58
N PRO A 79 -1.33 0.33 -29.26
CA PRO A 79 -0.88 0.23 -27.87
C PRO A 79 -1.53 1.34 -27.02
N VAL A 80 -1.99 0.96 -25.85
CA VAL A 80 -2.44 1.84 -24.78
C VAL A 80 -1.46 1.70 -23.64
N TYR A 81 -0.96 2.80 -23.12
CA TYR A 81 0.02 2.85 -22.04
C TYR A 81 -0.70 3.05 -20.72
N PHE A 82 -0.24 2.37 -19.71
CA PHE A 82 -0.79 2.47 -18.35
C PHE A 82 0.25 3.08 -17.41
N GLU A 83 -0.23 3.90 -16.50
CA GLU A 83 0.59 4.56 -15.50
C GLU A 83 -0.15 4.57 -14.15
N ALA A 84 0.56 4.16 -13.09
CA ALA A 84 0.13 4.26 -11.72
C ALA A 84 0.85 5.43 -11.03
N ASP A 85 0.11 6.28 -10.34
CA ASP A 85 0.69 7.39 -9.55
C ASP A 85 0.97 7.00 -8.09
N ALA A 86 1.03 5.70 -7.80
CA ALA A 86 1.38 5.18 -6.48
C ALA A 86 2.83 5.54 -6.14
N VAL A 87 3.02 6.46 -5.21
CA VAL A 87 4.33 6.96 -4.79
C VAL A 87 4.62 6.62 -3.34
N ALA A 88 5.90 6.41 -3.02
CA ALA A 88 6.34 6.23 -1.66
C ALA A 88 5.99 7.45 -0.80
N HIS A 89 5.50 7.22 0.42
CA HIS A 89 5.10 8.29 1.33
C HIS A 89 5.16 7.85 2.78
N ASP A 90 5.21 8.82 3.68
CA ASP A 90 5.25 8.60 5.12
C ASP A 90 3.86 8.74 5.75
N ARG A 91 3.60 7.91 6.76
CA ARG A 91 2.45 7.99 7.65
C ARG A 91 2.91 8.00 9.10
N GLN A 92 2.17 8.72 9.94
CA GLN A 92 2.42 8.72 11.38
C GLN A 92 1.51 7.71 12.07
N LEU A 93 2.09 6.92 12.95
CA LEU A 93 1.39 5.96 13.80
C LEU A 93 1.78 6.20 15.25
N THR A 94 0.81 6.23 16.14
CA THR A 94 1.08 6.30 17.58
C THR A 94 1.10 4.88 18.16
N VAL A 95 2.24 4.47 18.67
CA VAL A 95 2.44 3.17 19.31
C VAL A 95 2.95 3.42 20.72
N LEU A 96 2.24 2.91 21.74
CA LEU A 96 2.64 3.08 23.14
C LEU A 96 2.79 4.56 23.58
N GLY A 97 1.98 5.46 22.99
CA GLY A 97 2.10 6.89 23.26
C GLY A 97 3.25 7.59 22.53
N GLN A 98 4.05 6.87 21.74
CA GLN A 98 5.13 7.42 20.93
C GLN A 98 4.71 7.56 19.47
N GLN A 99 5.11 8.67 18.84
CA GLN A 99 4.94 8.86 17.40
C GLN A 99 6.00 8.04 16.65
N VAL A 100 5.55 7.18 15.76
CA VAL A 100 6.39 6.36 14.89
C VAL A 100 6.11 6.75 13.44
N THR A 101 7.16 7.06 12.68
CA THR A 101 7.04 7.30 11.25
C THR A 101 7.11 5.97 10.51
N VAL A 102 6.07 5.66 9.76
CA VAL A 102 5.99 4.48 8.87
C VAL A 102 6.17 4.96 7.44
N HIS A 103 7.21 4.48 6.78
CA HIS A 103 7.50 4.73 5.37
C HIS A 103 6.89 3.62 4.52
N LEU A 104 5.94 3.97 3.66
CA LEU A 104 5.23 3.08 2.74
C LEU A 104 5.83 3.20 1.35
N MET A 105 6.13 2.06 0.72
CA MET A 105 6.74 2.00 -0.60
C MET A 105 6.03 0.98 -1.48
N PRO A 106 5.57 1.36 -2.70
CA PRO A 106 5.04 0.40 -3.66
C PRO A 106 6.18 -0.50 -4.17
N VAL A 107 5.93 -1.80 -4.24
CA VAL A 107 6.93 -2.81 -4.65
C VAL A 107 6.47 -3.69 -5.80
N GLY A 108 5.19 -3.66 -6.14
CA GLY A 108 4.62 -4.42 -7.25
C GLY A 108 3.26 -3.89 -7.69
N TYR A 109 2.91 -4.16 -8.94
CA TYR A 109 1.69 -3.69 -9.59
C TYR A 109 1.07 -4.84 -10.36
N THR A 110 -0.21 -5.14 -10.11
CA THR A 110 -1.01 -6.11 -10.88
C THR A 110 -2.04 -5.35 -11.70
N TRP A 111 -2.04 -5.54 -13.00
CA TRP A 111 -2.89 -4.85 -13.97
C TRP A 111 -3.97 -5.79 -14.52
N ASP A 112 -5.24 -5.37 -14.40
CA ASP A 112 -6.37 -5.97 -15.11
C ASP A 112 -6.80 -5.03 -16.23
N THR A 113 -6.67 -5.45 -17.47
CA THR A 113 -6.96 -4.61 -18.64
C THR A 113 -8.44 -4.36 -18.90
N GLY A 114 -9.33 -5.03 -18.16
CA GLY A 114 -10.79 -4.86 -18.24
C GLY A 114 -11.43 -5.46 -19.50
N ASP A 115 -10.67 -6.14 -20.36
CA ASP A 115 -11.17 -6.76 -21.59
C ASP A 115 -11.38 -8.27 -21.48
N GLY A 116 -11.08 -8.84 -20.30
CA GLY A 116 -11.14 -10.28 -20.01
C GLY A 116 -9.85 -11.03 -20.33
N SER A 117 -8.78 -10.33 -20.71
CA SER A 117 -7.43 -10.90 -20.75
C SER A 117 -6.95 -11.22 -19.33
N ALA A 118 -5.98 -12.13 -19.22
CA ALA A 118 -5.37 -12.42 -17.92
C ALA A 118 -4.68 -11.17 -17.35
N ALA A 119 -4.86 -10.93 -16.05
CA ALA A 119 -4.09 -9.90 -15.35
C ALA A 119 -2.60 -10.24 -15.38
N PHE A 120 -1.74 -9.22 -15.32
CA PHE A 120 -0.29 -9.38 -15.34
C PHE A 120 0.39 -8.47 -14.34
N ASP A 121 1.57 -8.89 -13.88
CA ASP A 121 2.34 -8.20 -12.85
C ASP A 121 3.52 -7.43 -13.43
N THR A 122 3.84 -6.28 -12.82
CA THR A 122 5.03 -5.49 -13.13
C THR A 122 5.66 -4.95 -11.86
N VAL A 123 6.95 -4.63 -11.92
CA VAL A 123 7.65 -3.85 -10.88
C VAL A 123 7.69 -2.36 -11.22
N SER A 124 7.47 -2.04 -12.50
CA SER A 124 7.37 -0.66 -12.99
C SER A 124 5.96 -0.14 -12.78
N PRO A 125 5.78 1.11 -12.32
CA PRO A 125 4.49 1.79 -12.27
C PRO A 125 3.93 2.13 -13.66
N GLY A 126 4.66 1.82 -14.73
CA GLY A 126 4.34 2.23 -16.08
C GLY A 126 4.75 3.66 -16.39
N GLY A 127 4.04 4.28 -17.31
CA GLY A 127 4.29 5.65 -17.74
C GLY A 127 3.49 6.03 -18.98
N ALA A 128 3.44 7.34 -19.24
CA ALA A 128 2.75 7.88 -20.40
C ALA A 128 3.50 7.60 -21.72
N TRP A 129 2.78 7.62 -22.85
CA TRP A 129 3.38 7.60 -24.18
C TRP A 129 4.37 8.79 -24.36
N PRO A 130 5.52 8.63 -25.05
CA PRO A 130 5.97 7.42 -25.78
C PRO A 130 6.81 6.44 -24.94
N ASP A 131 7.25 6.81 -23.76
CA ASP A 131 8.31 6.12 -23.02
C ASP A 131 7.78 5.13 -21.98
N GLY A 132 6.45 5.00 -21.85
CA GLY A 132 5.82 4.09 -20.89
C GLY A 132 6.15 2.62 -21.18
N GLU A 133 6.50 1.87 -20.11
CA GLU A 133 6.89 0.46 -20.21
C GLU A 133 5.70 -0.50 -20.13
N VAL A 134 4.60 -0.09 -19.48
CA VAL A 134 3.42 -0.93 -19.28
C VAL A 134 2.39 -0.63 -20.35
N THR A 135 2.16 -1.59 -21.25
CA THR A 135 1.27 -1.39 -22.40
C THR A 135 0.34 -2.57 -22.61
N HIS A 136 -0.84 -2.30 -23.17
CA HIS A 136 -1.76 -3.32 -23.66
C HIS A 136 -2.33 -2.95 -25.02
N THR A 137 -2.64 -3.96 -25.84
CA THR A 137 -3.25 -3.77 -27.15
C THR A 137 -4.58 -4.49 -27.21
N TYR A 138 -5.66 -3.74 -27.21
CA TYR A 138 -7.02 -4.26 -27.33
C TYR A 138 -7.31 -4.82 -28.72
N ARG A 139 -7.97 -5.97 -28.81
CA ARG A 139 -8.22 -6.67 -30.09
C ARG A 139 -9.66 -6.55 -30.60
N LYS A 140 -10.58 -6.11 -29.75
CA LYS A 140 -12.02 -6.01 -30.08
C LYS A 140 -12.57 -4.71 -29.53
N ALA A 141 -13.50 -4.11 -30.28
CA ALA A 141 -14.27 -2.98 -29.80
C ALA A 141 -15.11 -3.37 -28.58
N ARG A 142 -15.17 -2.49 -27.61
CA ARG A 142 -15.94 -2.67 -26.37
C ARG A 142 -16.24 -1.32 -25.72
N SER A 143 -17.40 -1.20 -25.12
CA SER A 143 -17.78 -0.02 -24.33
C SER A 143 -17.54 -0.26 -22.83
N ASN A 144 -17.37 0.83 -22.09
CA ASN A 144 -17.30 0.84 -20.63
C ASN A 144 -16.21 -0.08 -20.06
N VAL A 145 -14.98 0.03 -20.58
CA VAL A 145 -13.80 -0.68 -20.10
C VAL A 145 -13.07 0.18 -19.06
N SER A 146 -12.63 -0.44 -17.98
CA SER A 146 -11.77 0.21 -16.97
C SER A 146 -10.57 -0.68 -16.72
N VAL A 147 -9.39 -0.07 -16.60
CA VAL A 147 -8.16 -0.76 -16.20
C VAL A 147 -8.13 -0.83 -14.68
N GLY A 148 -8.13 -2.05 -14.13
CA GLY A 148 -7.91 -2.31 -12.73
C GLY A 148 -6.44 -2.31 -12.38
N LEU A 149 -6.09 -1.77 -11.22
CA LEU A 149 -4.76 -1.78 -10.65
C LEU A 149 -4.81 -2.26 -9.21
N THR A 150 -3.95 -3.22 -8.88
CA THR A 150 -3.65 -3.59 -7.49
C THR A 150 -2.18 -3.30 -7.24
N VAL A 151 -1.91 -2.48 -6.24
CA VAL A 151 -0.56 -2.10 -5.81
C VAL A 151 -0.20 -2.88 -4.57
N GLU A 152 0.97 -3.52 -4.60
CA GLU A 152 1.57 -4.18 -3.45
C GLU A 152 2.51 -3.19 -2.73
N TRP A 153 2.32 -3.05 -1.41
CA TRP A 153 3.06 -2.12 -0.57
C TRP A 153 3.92 -2.85 0.45
N SER A 154 5.17 -2.46 0.56
CA SER A 154 6.03 -2.77 1.70
C SER A 154 6.11 -1.58 2.66
N ALA A 155 6.57 -1.83 3.89
CA ALA A 155 6.73 -0.78 4.87
C ALA A 155 8.02 -0.95 5.68
N THR A 156 8.61 0.18 6.03
CA THR A 156 9.60 0.28 7.11
C THR A 156 9.12 1.29 8.13
N PHE A 157 9.63 1.24 9.34
CA PHE A 157 9.34 2.26 10.35
C PHE A 157 10.58 2.67 11.11
N THR A 158 10.61 3.92 11.56
CA THR A 158 11.72 4.47 12.32
C THR A 158 11.29 4.77 13.74
N VAL A 159 12.02 4.22 14.70
CA VAL A 159 11.87 4.48 16.12
C VAL A 159 13.23 4.69 16.76
N LEU A 160 13.37 5.72 17.60
CA LEU A 160 14.63 6.08 18.27
C LEU A 160 15.84 6.17 17.31
N GLY A 161 15.61 6.68 16.09
CA GLY A 161 16.66 6.83 15.08
C GLY A 161 17.04 5.55 14.34
N THR A 162 16.44 4.41 14.65
CA THR A 162 16.69 3.14 13.96
C THR A 162 15.51 2.73 13.09
N THR A 163 15.79 2.29 11.87
CA THR A 163 14.78 1.84 10.90
C THR A 163 14.65 0.33 10.91
N TYR A 164 13.43 -0.17 11.00
CA TYR A 164 13.07 -1.59 11.01
C TYR A 164 12.11 -1.91 9.86
N PRO A 165 12.27 -3.05 9.18
CA PRO A 165 11.29 -3.51 8.20
C PRO A 165 10.05 -4.07 8.89
N VAL A 166 8.87 -3.86 8.28
CA VAL A 166 7.66 -4.60 8.64
C VAL A 166 7.62 -5.88 7.81
N ALA A 167 7.47 -7.03 8.48
CA ALA A 167 7.42 -8.31 7.78
C ALA A 167 6.14 -8.45 6.95
N GLY A 168 6.28 -8.83 5.67
CA GLY A 168 5.19 -9.01 4.72
C GLY A 168 4.79 -7.73 3.98
N THR A 169 3.84 -7.88 3.08
CA THR A 169 3.31 -6.82 2.22
C THR A 169 1.80 -6.70 2.38
N THR A 170 1.23 -5.59 1.92
CA THR A 170 -0.21 -5.38 1.84
C THR A 170 -0.59 -4.85 0.47
N ILE A 171 -1.85 -4.98 0.09
CA ILE A 171 -2.36 -4.54 -1.21
C ILE A 171 -3.44 -3.48 -1.06
N ALA A 172 -3.51 -2.59 -2.04
CA ALA A 172 -4.64 -1.70 -2.28
C ALA A 172 -4.99 -1.71 -3.77
N SER A 173 -6.28 -1.52 -4.09
CA SER A 173 -6.74 -1.59 -5.47
C SER A 173 -7.54 -0.34 -5.86
N THR A 174 -7.43 0.04 -7.12
CA THR A 174 -8.14 1.14 -7.76
C THR A 174 -8.46 0.79 -9.22
N ALA A 175 -9.17 1.65 -9.93
CA ALA A 175 -9.41 1.48 -11.35
C ALA A 175 -9.42 2.83 -12.07
N SER A 176 -9.11 2.82 -13.37
CA SER A 176 -9.23 3.99 -14.23
C SER A 176 -10.69 4.44 -14.39
N ALA A 177 -10.89 5.68 -14.84
CA ALA A 177 -12.16 6.07 -15.41
C ALA A 177 -12.52 5.14 -16.60
N PRO A 178 -13.82 4.85 -16.83
CA PRO A 178 -14.22 4.02 -17.95
C PRO A 178 -13.98 4.72 -19.29
N PHE A 179 -13.60 3.94 -20.29
CA PHE A 179 -13.38 4.40 -21.67
C PHE A 179 -13.95 3.39 -22.69
N GLU A 180 -13.95 3.78 -23.96
CA GLU A 180 -14.39 2.92 -25.07
C GLU A 180 -13.22 2.43 -25.89
N ILE A 181 -13.31 1.22 -26.41
CA ILE A 181 -12.42 0.67 -27.43
C ILE A 181 -13.17 0.70 -28.74
N ARG A 182 -12.67 1.42 -29.76
CA ARG A 182 -13.30 1.64 -31.06
C ARG A 182 -12.51 1.02 -32.19
N GLU A 183 -13.19 0.57 -33.23
CA GLU A 183 -12.56 0.27 -34.52
C GLU A 183 -12.24 1.55 -35.28
N ALA A 184 -11.14 1.58 -36.01
CA ALA A 184 -10.82 2.67 -36.92
C ALA A 184 -11.59 2.46 -38.23
N GLU A 185 -12.48 3.35 -38.60
CA GLU A 185 -13.12 3.36 -39.89
C GLU A 185 -12.20 4.07 -40.93
N ALA A 186 -11.85 3.40 -42.00
CA ALA A 186 -11.17 4.03 -43.11
C ALA A 186 -12.23 4.64 -44.08
N VAL A 187 -12.30 5.97 -44.13
CA VAL A 187 -13.10 6.65 -45.17
C VAL A 187 -12.21 6.89 -46.36
N LEU A 188 -12.49 6.18 -47.46
CA LEU A 188 -11.90 6.47 -48.78
C LEU A 188 -12.59 7.73 -49.31
N THR A 189 -11.88 8.86 -49.32
CA THR A 189 -12.27 10.05 -50.07
C THR A 189 -11.72 9.88 -51.47
N GLY A 190 -12.63 9.63 -52.44
CA GLY A 190 -12.32 9.62 -53.87
C GLY A 190 -12.17 11.02 -54.43
#